data_cff6bf6c9eacc9cd9fb088ee4a99183e
#
_entry.id   cff6bf6c9eacc9cd9fb088ee4a99183e
#
_cell.length_a   1.000
_cell.length_b   1.000
_cell.length_c   1.000
_cell.angle_alpha   90.00
_cell.angle_beta   90.00
_cell.angle_gamma   90.00
#
_symmetry.space_group_name_H-M   'P 1'
#
loop_
_entity.id
_entity.type
_entity.pdbx_description
1 polymer ?
#
loop_
_entity_poly.entity_id
_entity_poly.type
_entity_poly.pdbx_seq_one_letter_code
_entity_poly.pdbx_strand_id
1 'polypeptide(L)'
;MPRDSKSSFNFQDLMLHRIHEILLVASPYDSFILEEDGRLTQQILYEYLGMNLSYAPRVWHAKNATTGLKMLSDRSYDLVIVMMRIADMDPITFGEKVKAEYPDKPIVLLAFDESEITSLPQERMQKSIDKVFIWSGNANLFPAVIKNFEDKMNFKRDYKIADIRAIILVEDNPRYYSVILPLIYRTALLHARDLISKSLSDTDRLLLFRARPKIILVSTYEEAIKYYDDYRHNILGFISDVRFPKNNELDDHAGIKLAEYIRQKDSDMPIILQSTNPHHNEDATAINASFIHKKSSSLLQELEDFIINNFGFGDFIFRNKRGKEISSASDLKSLKKSLNKIPDKTLEYHASKNHFSNWLAVRGEFSIASIIRPLKVIDFNTLDDLRKLIIEQIDMSLKANNEGRIVQYSSTTKDKSLNFVRLSTGSLGGKARGLAFAINLLSESKIDKKYNNIKLRV
;
A
#
# COMPACT_ATOMS: atom_id res chain seq x y z
N MET A 1 30.09 10.35 -0.43
CA MET A 1 29.59 11.71 -0.69
C MET A 1 28.18 11.78 -0.11
N PRO A 2 27.87 12.68 0.79
CA PRO A 2 26.52 12.87 1.28
C PRO A 2 25.66 13.35 0.10
N ARG A 3 24.55 12.67 -0.15
CA ARG A 3 23.55 13.12 -1.14
C ARG A 3 22.97 14.43 -0.60
N ASP A 4 23.11 15.46 -1.41
CA ASP A 4 22.55 16.78 -1.16
C ASP A 4 21.10 16.71 -0.67
N SER A 5 20.80 17.65 0.25
CA SER A 5 19.49 17.92 0.82
C SER A 5 18.39 17.69 -0.20
N LYS A 6 17.64 16.59 -0.08
CA LYS A 6 16.45 16.35 -0.87
C LYS A 6 15.55 17.57 -0.69
N SER A 7 15.38 18.34 -1.76
CA SER A 7 14.31 19.31 -1.92
C SER A 7 13.03 18.71 -1.35
N SER A 8 12.27 19.51 -0.61
CA SER A 8 10.94 19.16 -0.14
C SER A 8 10.16 18.60 -1.33
N PHE A 9 10.03 17.26 -1.41
CA PHE A 9 9.29 16.67 -2.52
C PHE A 9 7.81 17.04 -2.34
N ASN A 10 7.21 17.41 -3.46
CA ASN A 10 5.79 17.78 -3.46
C ASN A 10 4.98 16.47 -3.54
N PHE A 11 4.19 16.18 -2.51
CA PHE A 11 3.32 14.99 -2.45
C PHE A 11 2.28 14.94 -3.58
N GLN A 12 2.05 16.05 -4.27
CA GLN A 12 1.24 16.08 -5.49
C GLN A 12 1.86 15.25 -6.62
N ASP A 13 3.16 14.98 -6.56
CA ASP A 13 3.90 14.19 -7.53
C ASP A 13 3.71 12.67 -7.38
N LEU A 14 3.12 12.21 -6.27
CA LEU A 14 2.80 10.80 -6.06
C LEU A 14 1.47 10.41 -6.71
N MET A 15 1.39 9.17 -7.18
CA MET A 15 0.21 8.61 -7.84
C MET A 15 -0.30 9.50 -8.98
N LEU A 16 0.56 9.82 -9.93
CA LEU A 16 0.18 10.63 -11.10
C LEU A 16 -0.83 9.92 -12.00
N HIS A 17 -0.61 8.63 -12.19
CA HIS A 17 -1.51 7.80 -13.01
C HIS A 17 -2.65 7.31 -12.12
N ARG A 18 -3.82 7.88 -12.31
CA ARG A 18 -5.06 7.50 -11.63
C ARG A 18 -6.09 7.09 -12.65
N ILE A 19 -6.95 6.18 -12.21
CA ILE A 19 -8.08 5.74 -13.00
C ILE A 19 -9.27 6.64 -12.64
N HIS A 20 -9.71 7.45 -13.59
CA HIS A 20 -10.86 8.33 -13.46
C HIS A 20 -12.05 7.87 -14.31
N GLU A 21 -11.78 7.30 -15.48
CA GLU A 21 -12.78 6.92 -16.46
C GLU A 21 -12.63 5.43 -16.78
N ILE A 22 -13.66 4.66 -16.48
CA ILE A 22 -13.71 3.21 -16.68
C ILE A 22 -14.77 2.91 -17.74
N LEU A 23 -14.41 2.13 -18.76
CA LEU A 23 -15.36 1.57 -19.71
C LEU A 23 -15.66 0.13 -19.32
N LEU A 24 -16.91 -0.15 -18.95
CA LEU A 24 -17.42 -1.50 -18.73
C LEU A 24 -18.17 -1.96 -19.99
N VAL A 25 -17.64 -3.00 -20.64
CA VAL A 25 -18.26 -3.66 -21.78
C VAL A 25 -18.91 -4.95 -21.31
N ALA A 26 -20.22 -4.95 -21.21
CA ALA A 26 -20.99 -6.05 -20.62
C ALA A 26 -22.37 -6.18 -21.30
N SER A 27 -22.91 -7.39 -21.29
CA SER A 27 -24.32 -7.55 -21.66
C SER A 27 -25.22 -6.75 -20.72
N PRO A 28 -26.45 -6.36 -21.13
CA PRO A 28 -27.38 -5.70 -20.22
C PRO A 28 -27.68 -6.51 -18.96
N TYR A 29 -27.70 -7.84 -19.06
CA TYR A 29 -27.90 -8.72 -17.92
C TYR A 29 -26.70 -8.70 -16.95
N ASP A 30 -25.46 -8.87 -17.46
CA ASP A 30 -24.26 -8.86 -16.63
C ASP A 30 -24.04 -7.48 -15.97
N SER A 31 -24.33 -6.40 -16.71
CA SER A 31 -24.30 -5.04 -16.19
C SER A 31 -25.29 -4.85 -15.03
N PHE A 32 -26.50 -5.40 -15.17
CA PHE A 32 -27.51 -5.38 -14.11
C PHE A 32 -27.04 -6.12 -12.86
N ILE A 33 -26.49 -7.33 -13.02
CA ILE A 33 -25.94 -8.11 -11.89
C ILE A 33 -24.83 -7.34 -11.15
N LEU A 34 -23.92 -6.72 -11.89
CA LEU A 34 -22.83 -5.95 -11.27
C LEU A 34 -23.33 -4.71 -10.51
N GLU A 35 -24.38 -4.04 -10.97
CA GLU A 35 -24.93 -2.85 -10.30
C GLU A 35 -25.88 -3.23 -9.15
N GLU A 36 -26.76 -4.21 -9.33
CA GLU A 36 -27.74 -4.58 -8.29
C GLU A 36 -27.13 -5.45 -7.19
N ASP A 37 -26.38 -6.50 -7.52
CA ASP A 37 -25.74 -7.37 -6.53
C ASP A 37 -24.42 -6.80 -6.07
N GLY A 38 -23.62 -6.27 -6.99
CA GLY A 38 -22.27 -5.76 -6.73
C GLY A 38 -22.24 -4.32 -6.26
N ARG A 39 -23.31 -3.56 -6.46
CA ARG A 39 -23.35 -2.12 -6.16
C ARG A 39 -22.10 -1.40 -6.67
N LEU A 40 -21.64 -1.74 -7.88
CA LEU A 40 -20.37 -1.33 -8.47
C LEU A 40 -20.10 0.17 -8.28
N THR A 41 -20.99 1.00 -8.76
CA THR A 41 -20.86 2.47 -8.70
C THR A 41 -20.89 2.97 -7.25
N GLN A 42 -21.77 2.41 -6.40
CA GLN A 42 -21.88 2.79 -5.01
C GLN A 42 -20.62 2.40 -4.21
N GLN A 43 -20.08 1.21 -4.45
CA GLN A 43 -18.88 0.74 -3.73
C GLN A 43 -17.65 1.58 -4.09
N ILE A 44 -17.45 1.86 -5.39
CA ILE A 44 -16.39 2.77 -5.82
C ILE A 44 -16.55 4.13 -5.14
N LEU A 45 -17.74 4.71 -5.16
CA LEU A 45 -18.02 6.00 -4.54
C LEU A 45 -17.79 5.97 -3.02
N TYR A 46 -18.25 4.92 -2.34
CA TYR A 46 -18.10 4.76 -0.89
C TYR A 46 -16.63 4.72 -0.47
N GLU A 47 -15.80 3.95 -1.16
CA GLU A 47 -14.37 3.85 -0.88
C GLU A 47 -13.66 5.21 -1.06
N TYR A 48 -13.98 5.93 -2.12
CA TYR A 48 -13.38 7.23 -2.40
C TYR A 48 -13.88 8.34 -1.45
N LEU A 49 -15.17 8.37 -1.12
CA LEU A 49 -15.73 9.31 -0.14
C LEU A 49 -15.22 9.03 1.29
N GLY A 50 -15.10 7.75 1.66
CA GLY A 50 -14.55 7.36 2.96
C GLY A 50 -13.13 7.84 3.20
N MET A 51 -12.40 8.15 2.13
CA MET A 51 -11.05 8.69 2.15
C MET A 51 -10.98 10.21 1.91
N ASN A 52 -12.11 10.92 1.91
CA ASN A 52 -12.20 12.36 1.57
C ASN A 52 -11.56 12.71 0.20
N LEU A 53 -11.65 11.82 -0.77
CA LEU A 53 -11.15 12.07 -2.12
C LEU A 53 -12.25 12.71 -2.97
N SER A 54 -11.92 13.80 -3.62
CA SER A 54 -12.89 14.63 -4.35
C SER A 54 -13.44 13.99 -5.63
N TYR A 55 -12.82 12.93 -6.14
CA TYR A 55 -13.15 12.35 -7.44
C TYR A 55 -13.09 10.81 -7.37
N ALA A 56 -14.26 10.18 -7.33
CA ALA A 56 -14.39 8.75 -7.58
C ALA A 56 -14.33 8.45 -9.08
N PRO A 57 -13.77 7.34 -9.52
CA PRO A 57 -13.86 6.90 -10.92
C PRO A 57 -15.29 6.80 -11.41
N ARG A 58 -15.50 7.19 -12.67
CA ARG A 58 -16.79 7.07 -13.34
C ARG A 58 -16.80 5.80 -14.18
N VAL A 59 -17.89 5.07 -14.11
CA VAL A 59 -18.10 3.86 -14.91
C VAL A 59 -19.07 4.18 -16.05
N TRP A 60 -18.64 3.87 -17.26
CA TRP A 60 -19.40 4.02 -18.49
C TRP A 60 -19.73 2.65 -19.05
N HIS A 61 -20.98 2.42 -19.43
CA HIS A 61 -21.47 1.13 -19.85
C HIS A 61 -21.62 1.07 -21.37
N ALA A 62 -21.00 0.06 -21.98
CA ALA A 62 -21.23 -0.33 -23.37
C ALA A 62 -21.93 -1.70 -23.39
N LYS A 63 -23.09 -1.78 -24.03
CA LYS A 63 -23.92 -2.99 -24.05
C LYS A 63 -23.39 -4.12 -24.95
N ASN A 64 -22.38 -3.84 -25.76
CA ASN A 64 -21.69 -4.79 -26.64
C ASN A 64 -20.33 -4.24 -27.08
N ALA A 65 -19.51 -5.09 -27.74
CA ALA A 65 -18.19 -4.75 -28.20
C ALA A 65 -18.15 -3.59 -29.22
N THR A 66 -19.06 -3.61 -30.22
CA THR A 66 -19.14 -2.55 -31.23
C THR A 66 -19.38 -1.18 -30.59
N THR A 67 -20.31 -1.10 -29.64
CA THR A 67 -20.53 0.13 -28.86
C THR A 67 -19.31 0.52 -28.06
N GLY A 68 -18.62 -0.45 -27.42
CA GLY A 68 -17.40 -0.22 -26.66
C GLY A 68 -16.28 0.35 -27.51
N LEU A 69 -16.01 -0.21 -28.69
CA LEU A 69 -15.01 0.30 -29.63
C LEU A 69 -15.34 1.73 -30.09
N LYS A 70 -16.60 2.01 -30.40
CA LYS A 70 -17.02 3.37 -30.74
C LYS A 70 -16.80 4.35 -29.60
N MET A 71 -17.16 3.97 -28.37
CA MET A 71 -16.93 4.83 -27.20
C MET A 71 -15.45 5.10 -26.96
N LEU A 72 -14.56 4.13 -27.22
CA LEU A 72 -13.10 4.30 -27.13
C LEU A 72 -12.58 5.28 -28.17
N SER A 73 -13.16 5.33 -29.38
CA SER A 73 -12.77 6.32 -30.39
C SER A 73 -13.29 7.74 -30.08
N ASP A 74 -14.45 7.85 -29.40
CA ASP A 74 -15.08 9.12 -29.10
C ASP A 74 -14.50 9.78 -27.82
N ARG A 75 -13.93 8.98 -26.91
CA ARG A 75 -13.47 9.43 -25.60
C ARG A 75 -12.32 8.58 -25.04
N SER A 76 -11.42 9.20 -24.28
CA SER A 76 -10.38 8.48 -23.54
C SER A 76 -10.92 7.85 -22.25
N TYR A 77 -10.56 6.59 -22.02
CA TYR A 77 -10.79 5.86 -20.77
C TYR A 77 -9.45 5.41 -20.19
N ASP A 78 -9.36 5.29 -18.86
CA ASP A 78 -8.14 4.88 -18.18
C ASP A 78 -8.06 3.35 -18.01
N LEU A 79 -9.21 2.70 -17.92
CA LEU A 79 -9.33 1.25 -17.75
C LEU A 79 -10.53 0.73 -18.54
N VAL A 80 -10.35 -0.40 -19.20
CA VAL A 80 -11.43 -1.15 -19.85
C VAL A 80 -11.66 -2.44 -19.06
N ILE A 81 -12.92 -2.68 -18.68
CA ILE A 81 -13.36 -3.94 -18.09
C ILE A 81 -14.30 -4.60 -19.09
N VAL A 82 -13.97 -5.79 -19.53
CA VAL A 82 -14.81 -6.56 -20.46
C VAL A 82 -15.30 -7.83 -19.78
N MET A 83 -16.60 -8.12 -19.93
CA MET A 83 -17.21 -9.36 -19.42
C MET A 83 -17.05 -10.49 -20.43
N MET A 84 -17.18 -11.74 -19.97
CA MET A 84 -17.10 -12.93 -20.82
C MET A 84 -18.20 -12.94 -21.90
N ARG A 85 -19.41 -12.47 -21.58
CA ARG A 85 -20.57 -12.53 -22.44
C ARG A 85 -20.89 -11.16 -23.02
N ILE A 86 -20.28 -10.85 -24.15
CA ILE A 86 -20.62 -9.67 -24.97
C ILE A 86 -21.27 -10.14 -26.29
N ALA A 87 -22.36 -9.49 -26.68
CA ALA A 87 -23.32 -10.07 -27.65
C ALA A 87 -22.78 -10.27 -29.07
N ASP A 88 -21.87 -9.41 -29.53
CA ASP A 88 -21.49 -9.27 -30.95
C ASP A 88 -20.02 -9.65 -31.26
N MET A 89 -19.23 -10.00 -30.23
CA MET A 89 -17.81 -10.34 -30.37
C MET A 89 -17.36 -11.12 -29.13
N ASP A 90 -16.34 -11.99 -29.25
CA ASP A 90 -15.71 -12.59 -28.08
C ASP A 90 -14.75 -11.58 -27.40
N PRO A 91 -14.52 -11.69 -26.07
CA PRO A 91 -13.73 -10.71 -25.31
C PRO A 91 -12.25 -10.66 -25.74
N ILE A 92 -11.69 -11.75 -26.27
CA ILE A 92 -10.31 -11.79 -26.76
C ILE A 92 -10.16 -10.98 -28.03
N THR A 93 -11.05 -11.19 -29.00
CA THR A 93 -11.08 -10.41 -30.25
C THR A 93 -11.35 -8.92 -29.97
N PHE A 94 -12.20 -8.61 -28.99
CA PHE A 94 -12.39 -7.23 -28.55
C PHE A 94 -11.07 -6.65 -28.00
N GLY A 95 -10.40 -7.37 -27.11
CA GLY A 95 -9.12 -6.96 -26.54
C GLY A 95 -8.03 -6.76 -27.60
N GLU A 96 -7.93 -7.67 -28.60
CA GLU A 96 -6.99 -7.55 -29.73
C GLU A 96 -7.22 -6.26 -30.52
N LYS A 97 -8.47 -5.92 -30.80
CA LYS A 97 -8.81 -4.68 -31.51
C LYS A 97 -8.46 -3.45 -30.70
N VAL A 98 -8.75 -3.46 -29.39
CA VAL A 98 -8.37 -2.35 -28.50
C VAL A 98 -6.86 -2.22 -28.42
N LYS A 99 -6.11 -3.31 -28.25
CA LYS A 99 -4.63 -3.28 -28.17
C LYS A 99 -3.98 -2.88 -29.48
N ALA A 100 -4.57 -3.17 -30.61
CA ALA A 100 -4.07 -2.74 -31.93
C ALA A 100 -4.11 -1.21 -32.10
N GLU A 101 -5.13 -0.56 -31.56
CA GLU A 101 -5.31 0.90 -31.64
C GLU A 101 -4.74 1.63 -30.41
N TYR A 102 -4.84 1.01 -29.24
CA TYR A 102 -4.39 1.55 -27.95
C TYR A 102 -3.52 0.53 -27.19
N PRO A 103 -2.24 0.33 -27.57
CA PRO A 103 -1.39 -0.74 -27.02
C PRO A 103 -1.23 -0.71 -25.48
N ASP A 104 -1.14 0.49 -24.91
CA ASP A 104 -0.93 0.70 -23.47
C ASP A 104 -2.22 0.74 -22.65
N LYS A 105 -3.41 0.60 -23.29
CA LYS A 105 -4.70 0.66 -22.61
C LYS A 105 -4.87 -0.57 -21.73
N PRO A 106 -5.05 -0.41 -20.39
CA PRO A 106 -5.31 -1.53 -19.52
C PRO A 106 -6.67 -2.18 -19.82
N ILE A 107 -6.66 -3.50 -19.98
CA ILE A 107 -7.87 -4.31 -20.24
C ILE A 107 -7.96 -5.41 -19.19
N VAL A 108 -9.06 -5.44 -18.48
CA VAL A 108 -9.44 -6.47 -17.53
C VAL A 108 -10.55 -7.33 -18.10
N LEU A 109 -10.35 -8.64 -18.09
CA LEU A 109 -11.43 -9.60 -18.32
C LEU A 109 -12.05 -9.95 -16.96
N LEU A 110 -13.36 -9.77 -16.84
CA LEU A 110 -14.12 -10.16 -15.66
C LEU A 110 -14.99 -11.37 -15.99
N ALA A 111 -14.73 -12.48 -15.31
CA ALA A 111 -15.48 -13.73 -15.44
C ALA A 111 -16.28 -14.01 -14.16
N PHE A 112 -17.33 -14.83 -14.25
CA PHE A 112 -18.09 -15.29 -13.10
C PHE A 112 -17.52 -16.59 -12.52
N ASP A 113 -16.84 -17.39 -13.35
CA ASP A 113 -16.31 -18.68 -12.95
C ASP A 113 -14.98 -18.99 -13.67
N GLU A 114 -14.15 -19.80 -13.01
CA GLU A 114 -12.86 -20.25 -13.56
C GLU A 114 -12.99 -21.10 -14.82
N SER A 115 -14.10 -21.85 -14.96
CA SER A 115 -14.38 -22.67 -16.13
C SER A 115 -14.58 -21.83 -17.41
N GLU A 116 -15.10 -20.61 -17.29
CA GLU A 116 -15.23 -19.69 -18.42
C GLU A 116 -13.87 -19.32 -19.01
N ILE A 117 -12.84 -19.19 -18.15
CA ILE A 117 -11.48 -18.78 -18.53
C ILE A 117 -10.70 -19.92 -19.16
N THR A 118 -10.86 -21.15 -18.65
CA THR A 118 -10.13 -22.34 -19.14
C THR A 118 -10.48 -22.68 -20.59
N SER A 119 -11.63 -22.27 -21.08
CA SER A 119 -12.05 -22.46 -22.47
C SER A 119 -11.41 -21.48 -23.45
N LEU A 120 -10.76 -20.43 -22.97
CA LEU A 120 -10.18 -19.37 -23.80
C LEU A 120 -8.78 -19.76 -24.34
N PRO A 121 -8.42 -19.30 -25.55
CA PRO A 121 -7.09 -19.49 -26.12
C PRO A 121 -6.06 -18.68 -25.34
N GLN A 122 -5.31 -19.33 -24.46
CA GLN A 122 -4.40 -18.70 -23.49
C GLN A 122 -3.37 -17.76 -24.14
N GLU A 123 -2.77 -18.17 -25.25
CA GLU A 123 -1.76 -17.35 -25.94
C GLU A 123 -2.35 -16.02 -26.48
N ARG A 124 -3.56 -16.06 -27.06
CA ARG A 124 -4.24 -14.85 -27.50
C ARG A 124 -4.70 -13.98 -26.35
N MET A 125 -5.18 -14.61 -25.28
CA MET A 125 -5.60 -13.92 -24.06
C MET A 125 -4.45 -13.12 -23.45
N GLN A 126 -3.26 -13.70 -23.32
CA GLN A 126 -2.10 -13.02 -22.76
C GLN A 126 -1.65 -11.78 -23.57
N LYS A 127 -1.95 -11.73 -24.88
CA LYS A 127 -1.61 -10.60 -25.77
C LYS A 127 -2.68 -9.50 -25.74
N SER A 128 -3.93 -9.85 -25.43
CA SER A 128 -5.09 -8.97 -25.54
C SER A 128 -5.65 -8.49 -24.20
N ILE A 129 -5.41 -9.22 -23.12
CA ILE A 129 -5.94 -8.96 -21.78
C ILE A 129 -4.78 -8.82 -20.78
N ASP A 130 -4.75 -7.73 -20.02
CA ASP A 130 -3.67 -7.50 -19.05
C ASP A 130 -3.85 -8.30 -17.75
N LYS A 131 -5.09 -8.49 -17.30
CA LYS A 131 -5.44 -9.31 -16.13
C LYS A 131 -6.86 -9.85 -16.23
N VAL A 132 -7.04 -11.01 -15.65
CA VAL A 132 -8.35 -11.66 -15.51
C VAL A 132 -8.76 -11.61 -14.05
N PHE A 133 -10.03 -11.31 -13.76
CA PHE A 133 -10.58 -11.37 -12.41
C PHE A 133 -11.85 -12.21 -12.40
N ILE A 134 -12.13 -12.84 -11.24
CA ILE A 134 -13.35 -13.63 -11.05
C ILE A 134 -14.26 -12.89 -10.08
N TRP A 135 -15.47 -12.59 -10.54
CA TRP A 135 -16.52 -11.99 -9.74
C TRP A 135 -17.22 -13.07 -8.88
N SER A 136 -17.09 -12.97 -7.57
CA SER A 136 -17.71 -13.87 -6.59
C SER A 136 -18.74 -13.18 -5.70
N GLY A 137 -19.35 -12.06 -6.16
CA GLY A 137 -20.29 -11.28 -5.37
C GLY A 137 -19.64 -10.29 -4.38
N ASN A 138 -18.31 -10.20 -4.35
CA ASN A 138 -17.61 -9.26 -3.47
C ASN A 138 -17.37 -7.91 -4.14
N ALA A 139 -18.15 -6.91 -3.77
CA ALA A 139 -18.08 -5.56 -4.32
C ALA A 139 -16.71 -4.87 -4.12
N ASN A 140 -15.92 -5.27 -3.11
CA ASN A 140 -14.56 -4.75 -2.89
C ASN A 140 -13.57 -5.16 -4.00
N LEU A 141 -13.96 -6.06 -4.91
CA LEU A 141 -13.13 -6.43 -6.05
C LEU A 141 -12.83 -5.24 -6.95
N PHE A 142 -13.80 -4.37 -7.22
CA PHE A 142 -13.62 -3.23 -8.13
C PHE A 142 -12.62 -2.19 -7.62
N PRO A 143 -12.72 -1.70 -6.36
CA PRO A 143 -11.65 -0.89 -5.78
C PRO A 143 -10.28 -1.57 -5.83
N ALA A 144 -10.22 -2.88 -5.59
CA ALA A 144 -8.96 -3.63 -5.64
C ALA A 144 -8.37 -3.68 -7.06
N VAL A 145 -9.20 -3.92 -8.09
CA VAL A 145 -8.78 -3.88 -9.50
C VAL A 145 -8.22 -2.51 -9.85
N ILE A 146 -8.96 -1.44 -9.56
CA ILE A 146 -8.53 -0.06 -9.83
C ILE A 146 -7.19 0.23 -9.17
N LYS A 147 -7.07 -0.07 -7.86
CA LYS A 147 -5.84 0.19 -7.11
C LYS A 147 -4.67 -0.66 -7.56
N ASN A 148 -4.90 -1.88 -8.00
CA ASN A 148 -3.84 -2.74 -8.52
C ASN A 148 -3.19 -2.15 -9.79
N PHE A 149 -3.99 -1.63 -10.72
CA PHE A 149 -3.46 -0.95 -11.91
C PHE A 149 -2.78 0.37 -11.55
N GLU A 150 -3.39 1.19 -10.68
CA GLU A 150 -2.77 2.43 -10.19
C GLU A 150 -1.42 2.15 -9.52
N ASP A 151 -1.34 1.16 -8.65
CA ASP A 151 -0.10 0.80 -7.94
C ASP A 151 0.98 0.31 -8.92
N LYS A 152 0.63 -0.54 -9.88
CA LYS A 152 1.57 -1.03 -10.90
C LYS A 152 2.14 0.11 -11.76
N MET A 153 1.29 1.04 -12.20
CA MET A 153 1.69 2.17 -13.04
C MET A 153 2.58 3.18 -12.29
N ASN A 154 2.30 3.40 -11.01
CA ASN A 154 2.98 4.45 -10.24
C ASN A 154 4.20 3.97 -9.44
N PHE A 155 4.30 2.67 -9.08
CA PHE A 155 5.26 2.17 -8.10
C PHE A 155 6.71 2.58 -8.40
N LYS A 156 7.20 2.35 -9.62
CA LYS A 156 8.59 2.65 -10.01
C LYS A 156 8.96 4.12 -9.82
N ARG A 157 8.02 5.02 -10.07
CA ARG A 157 8.19 6.45 -9.90
C ARG A 157 8.09 6.85 -8.43
N ASP A 158 7.02 6.43 -7.78
CA ASP A 158 6.73 6.75 -6.37
C ASP A 158 7.84 6.25 -5.45
N TYR A 159 8.40 5.07 -5.76
CA TYR A 159 9.60 4.56 -5.10
C TYR A 159 10.79 5.52 -5.17
N LYS A 160 11.08 6.05 -6.37
CA LYS A 160 12.21 6.97 -6.56
C LYS A 160 12.03 8.30 -5.84
N ILE A 161 10.79 8.78 -5.77
CA ILE A 161 10.45 10.10 -5.21
C ILE A 161 10.40 10.04 -3.68
N ALA A 162 9.72 9.03 -3.10
CA ALA A 162 9.34 9.03 -1.70
C ALA A 162 9.67 7.73 -0.95
N ASP A 163 10.52 6.86 -1.51
CA ASP A 163 10.85 5.58 -0.88
C ASP A 163 9.60 4.74 -0.50
N ILE A 164 8.57 4.77 -1.34
CA ILE A 164 7.30 4.08 -1.07
C ILE A 164 7.52 2.58 -0.87
N ARG A 165 6.82 2.02 0.11
CA ARG A 165 6.88 0.60 0.44
C ARG A 165 5.96 -0.22 -0.47
N ALA A 166 6.29 -1.51 -0.64
CA ALA A 166 5.48 -2.46 -1.38
C ALA A 166 5.27 -3.77 -0.62
N ILE A 167 4.13 -4.39 -0.88
CA ILE A 167 3.82 -5.78 -0.55
C ILE A 167 3.76 -6.53 -1.89
N ILE A 168 4.47 -7.64 -2.00
CA ILE A 168 4.46 -8.46 -3.20
C ILE A 168 3.49 -9.63 -2.98
N LEU A 169 2.49 -9.71 -3.84
CA LEU A 169 1.59 -10.86 -3.93
C LEU A 169 1.99 -11.70 -5.15
N VAL A 170 2.45 -12.92 -4.92
CA VAL A 170 2.80 -13.87 -5.97
C VAL A 170 1.68 -14.90 -6.09
N GLU A 171 0.88 -14.78 -7.14
CA GLU A 171 -0.27 -15.63 -7.40
C GLU A 171 -0.61 -15.58 -8.89
N ASP A 172 -0.67 -16.70 -9.56
CA ASP A 172 -0.99 -16.80 -10.98
C ASP A 172 -2.47 -17.13 -11.24
N ASN A 173 -3.15 -17.73 -10.25
CA ASN A 173 -4.54 -18.15 -10.40
C ASN A 173 -5.54 -17.01 -10.10
N PRO A 174 -6.37 -16.61 -11.10
CA PRO A 174 -7.39 -15.57 -10.95
C PRO A 174 -8.35 -15.78 -9.79
N ARG A 175 -8.71 -17.01 -9.50
CA ARG A 175 -9.62 -17.35 -8.39
C ARG A 175 -9.09 -16.88 -7.05
N TYR A 176 -7.80 -17.11 -6.78
CA TYR A 176 -7.21 -16.77 -5.49
C TYR A 176 -6.89 -15.28 -5.39
N TYR A 177 -6.21 -14.69 -6.39
CA TYR A 177 -5.90 -13.27 -6.26
C TYR A 177 -7.14 -12.36 -6.33
N SER A 178 -8.25 -12.78 -6.96
CA SER A 178 -9.50 -12.03 -6.92
C SER A 178 -10.15 -11.98 -5.53
N VAL A 179 -9.80 -12.91 -4.64
CA VAL A 179 -10.25 -12.93 -3.25
C VAL A 179 -9.25 -12.24 -2.32
N ILE A 180 -7.96 -12.47 -2.55
CA ILE A 180 -6.87 -11.98 -1.68
C ILE A 180 -6.62 -10.49 -1.85
N LEU A 181 -6.60 -9.97 -3.09
CA LEU A 181 -6.36 -8.55 -3.36
C LEU A 181 -7.35 -7.62 -2.66
N PRO A 182 -8.69 -7.86 -2.71
CA PRO A 182 -9.65 -7.06 -1.96
C PRO A 182 -9.36 -7.00 -0.46
N LEU A 183 -8.93 -8.12 0.15
CA LEU A 183 -8.54 -8.15 1.56
C LEU A 183 -7.31 -7.27 1.82
N ILE A 184 -6.22 -7.46 1.05
CA ILE A 184 -4.98 -6.70 1.27
C ILE A 184 -5.25 -5.20 1.08
N TYR A 185 -5.98 -4.81 0.02
CA TYR A 185 -6.33 -3.40 -0.21
C TYR A 185 -7.21 -2.85 0.89
N ARG A 186 -8.24 -3.59 1.33
CA ARG A 186 -9.09 -3.18 2.44
C ARG A 186 -8.27 -2.94 3.71
N THR A 187 -7.39 -3.87 4.08
CA THR A 187 -6.53 -3.74 5.27
C THR A 187 -5.60 -2.53 5.15
N ALA A 188 -4.93 -2.34 4.01
CA ALA A 188 -4.06 -1.19 3.77
C ALA A 188 -4.82 0.14 3.77
N LEU A 189 -6.02 0.18 3.19
CA LEU A 189 -6.85 1.38 3.12
C LEU A 189 -7.49 1.72 4.48
N LEU A 190 -7.92 0.72 5.27
CA LEU A 190 -8.41 0.94 6.63
C LEU A 190 -7.31 1.50 7.53
N HIS A 191 -6.08 0.98 7.41
CA HIS A 191 -4.94 1.53 8.13
C HIS A 191 -4.64 2.98 7.72
N ALA A 192 -4.59 3.26 6.41
CA ALA A 192 -4.42 4.63 5.92
C ALA A 192 -5.52 5.56 6.40
N ARG A 193 -6.79 5.09 6.43
CA ARG A 193 -7.95 5.85 6.93
C ARG A 193 -7.83 6.14 8.43
N ASP A 194 -7.37 5.20 9.24
CA ASP A 194 -7.12 5.42 10.67
C ASP A 194 -6.05 6.51 10.88
N LEU A 195 -4.97 6.49 10.13
CA LEU A 195 -3.94 7.54 10.15
C LEU A 195 -4.50 8.89 9.68
N ILE A 196 -5.28 8.90 8.60
CA ILE A 196 -5.95 10.09 8.07
C ILE A 196 -6.91 10.71 9.10
N SER A 197 -7.66 9.88 9.83
CA SER A 197 -8.59 10.36 10.87
C SER A 197 -7.89 11.09 12.02
N LYS A 198 -6.64 10.73 12.29
CA LYS A 198 -5.77 11.35 13.29
C LYS A 198 -4.99 12.55 12.74
N SER A 199 -4.99 12.74 11.43
CA SER A 199 -4.31 13.86 10.76
C SER A 199 -5.15 15.14 10.83
N LEU A 200 -4.48 16.27 11.05
CA LEU A 200 -5.10 17.58 11.27
C LEU A 200 -5.17 18.43 10.00
N SER A 201 -4.42 18.05 8.95
CA SER A 201 -4.29 18.82 7.71
C SER A 201 -4.78 18.01 6.51
N ASP A 202 -5.45 18.66 5.55
CA ASP A 202 -5.90 18.02 4.31
C ASP A 202 -4.71 17.58 3.44
N THR A 203 -3.59 18.30 3.51
CA THR A 203 -2.34 17.94 2.82
C THR A 203 -1.77 16.64 3.37
N ASP A 204 -1.72 16.48 4.71
CA ASP A 204 -1.25 15.25 5.34
C ASP A 204 -2.16 14.06 5.01
N ARG A 205 -3.48 14.28 4.97
CA ARG A 205 -4.45 13.24 4.57
C ARG A 205 -4.19 12.71 3.17
N LEU A 206 -3.98 13.63 2.23
CA LEU A 206 -3.69 13.28 0.85
C LEU A 206 -2.35 12.55 0.72
N LEU A 207 -1.35 12.99 1.49
CA LEU A 207 -0.06 12.31 1.59
C LEU A 207 -0.20 10.87 2.08
N LEU A 208 -0.83 10.66 3.22
CA LEU A 208 -1.01 9.33 3.83
C LEU A 208 -1.70 8.37 2.86
N PHE A 209 -2.68 8.85 2.13
CA PHE A 209 -3.36 8.05 1.12
C PHE A 209 -2.46 7.69 -0.07
N ARG A 210 -1.72 8.67 -0.62
CA ARG A 210 -0.86 8.46 -1.80
C ARG A 210 0.39 7.65 -1.49
N ALA A 211 0.92 7.83 -0.30
CA ALA A 211 2.15 7.20 0.16
C ALA A 211 1.94 5.87 0.89
N ARG A 212 0.70 5.35 0.94
CA ARG A 212 0.43 4.00 1.46
C ARG A 212 1.30 2.95 0.75
N PRO A 213 1.59 1.82 1.41
CA PRO A 213 2.24 0.70 0.74
C PRO A 213 1.49 0.29 -0.53
N LYS A 214 2.25 0.08 -1.61
CA LYS A 214 1.71 -0.40 -2.89
C LYS A 214 1.62 -1.91 -2.87
N ILE A 215 0.62 -2.46 -3.56
CA ILE A 215 0.44 -3.90 -3.68
C ILE A 215 0.75 -4.30 -5.11
N ILE A 216 1.78 -5.11 -5.28
CA ILE A 216 2.27 -5.55 -6.58
C ILE A 216 1.94 -7.02 -6.75
N LEU A 217 0.96 -7.28 -7.63
CA LEU A 217 0.60 -8.63 -8.05
C LEU A 217 1.54 -9.07 -9.17
N VAL A 218 2.24 -10.17 -8.95
CA VAL A 218 3.08 -10.86 -9.93
C VAL A 218 2.63 -12.29 -10.09
N SER A 219 2.88 -12.89 -11.25
CA SER A 219 2.37 -14.22 -11.59
C SER A 219 3.47 -15.24 -11.89
N THR A 220 4.75 -14.81 -11.90
CA THR A 220 5.88 -15.68 -12.20
C THR A 220 7.03 -15.50 -11.21
N TYR A 221 7.88 -16.50 -11.13
CA TYR A 221 9.09 -16.48 -10.30
C TYR A 221 10.04 -15.36 -10.70
N GLU A 222 10.24 -15.17 -11.99
CA GLU A 222 11.15 -14.18 -12.55
C GLU A 222 10.69 -12.76 -12.25
N GLU A 223 9.38 -12.49 -12.34
CA GLU A 223 8.82 -11.19 -11.94
C GLU A 223 9.04 -10.94 -10.44
N ALA A 224 8.78 -11.95 -9.59
CA ALA A 224 8.96 -11.82 -8.15
C ALA A 224 10.42 -11.52 -7.78
N ILE A 225 11.38 -12.26 -8.36
CA ILE A 225 12.83 -12.04 -8.17
C ILE A 225 13.23 -10.64 -8.64
N LYS A 226 12.76 -10.22 -9.82
CA LYS A 226 13.07 -8.90 -10.36
C LYS A 226 12.60 -7.78 -9.41
N TYR A 227 11.37 -7.85 -8.93
CA TYR A 227 10.89 -6.87 -7.94
C TYR A 227 11.70 -6.91 -6.66
N TYR A 228 12.05 -8.11 -6.17
CA TYR A 228 12.88 -8.23 -4.97
C TYR A 228 14.27 -7.62 -5.17
N ASP A 229 14.98 -7.96 -6.22
CA ASP A 229 16.34 -7.48 -6.45
C ASP A 229 16.39 -5.96 -6.71
N ASP A 230 15.42 -5.43 -7.47
CA ASP A 230 15.35 -4.00 -7.78
C ASP A 230 14.93 -3.15 -6.56
N TYR A 231 14.08 -3.69 -5.66
CA TYR A 231 13.39 -2.91 -4.62
C TYR A 231 13.44 -3.52 -3.21
N ARG A 232 14.33 -4.49 -2.94
CA ARG A 232 14.36 -5.26 -1.68
C ARG A 232 14.26 -4.42 -0.41
N HIS A 233 14.85 -3.23 -0.42
CA HIS A 233 14.84 -2.35 0.74
C HIS A 233 13.48 -1.68 0.99
N ASN A 234 12.57 -1.70 0.04
CA ASN A 234 11.23 -1.11 0.15
C ASN A 234 10.13 -2.17 0.23
N ILE A 235 10.48 -3.43 0.12
CA ILE A 235 9.51 -4.52 0.26
C ILE A 235 9.25 -4.76 1.74
N LEU A 236 7.98 -4.74 2.13
CA LEU A 236 7.53 -5.06 3.49
C LEU A 236 7.45 -6.57 3.71
N GLY A 237 7.14 -7.33 2.66
CA GLY A 237 7.09 -8.77 2.70
C GLY A 237 6.39 -9.37 1.48
N PHE A 238 6.30 -10.70 1.50
CA PHE A 238 5.73 -11.51 0.44
C PHE A 238 4.54 -12.32 0.94
N ILE A 239 3.50 -12.33 0.11
CA ILE A 239 2.38 -13.27 0.18
C ILE A 239 2.49 -14.10 -1.08
N SER A 240 2.81 -15.38 -0.99
CA SER A 240 3.12 -16.20 -2.17
C SER A 240 2.37 -17.51 -2.19
N ASP A 241 1.81 -17.85 -3.35
CA ASP A 241 1.50 -19.26 -3.62
C ASP A 241 2.78 -20.09 -3.57
N VAL A 242 2.66 -21.39 -3.40
CA VAL A 242 3.76 -22.33 -3.52
C VAL A 242 3.95 -22.78 -4.97
N ARG A 243 2.85 -22.93 -5.72
CA ARG A 243 2.85 -23.47 -7.07
C ARG A 243 2.48 -22.41 -8.10
N PHE A 244 3.45 -21.95 -8.89
CA PHE A 244 3.24 -20.99 -9.98
C PHE A 244 4.37 -21.11 -11.03
N PRO A 245 4.27 -20.44 -12.20
CA PRO A 245 5.24 -20.56 -13.28
C PRO A 245 6.65 -20.09 -12.91
N LYS A 246 7.64 -20.92 -13.27
CA LYS A 246 9.07 -20.66 -13.26
C LYS A 246 9.68 -21.15 -14.57
N ASN A 247 10.44 -20.30 -15.27
CA ASN A 247 10.96 -20.59 -16.60
C ASN A 247 9.87 -20.99 -17.61
N ASN A 248 8.71 -20.34 -17.54
CA ASN A 248 7.51 -20.62 -18.34
C ASN A 248 6.86 -22.01 -18.11
N GLU A 249 7.29 -22.75 -17.12
CA GLU A 249 6.69 -24.02 -16.71
C GLU A 249 6.14 -23.94 -15.30
N LEU A 250 5.06 -24.65 -15.02
CA LEU A 250 4.46 -24.69 -13.69
C LEU A 250 5.35 -25.50 -12.74
N ASP A 251 5.86 -24.85 -11.70
CA ASP A 251 6.75 -25.46 -10.70
C ASP A 251 6.01 -25.60 -9.36
N ASP A 252 5.86 -26.85 -8.89
CA ASP A 252 5.13 -27.18 -7.66
C ASP A 252 5.80 -26.64 -6.38
N HIS A 253 7.05 -26.14 -6.47
CA HIS A 253 7.83 -25.62 -5.35
C HIS A 253 8.39 -24.21 -5.63
N ALA A 254 7.86 -23.49 -6.61
CA ALA A 254 8.35 -22.17 -6.97
C ALA A 254 8.36 -21.20 -5.79
N GLY A 255 7.32 -21.20 -4.96
CA GLY A 255 7.22 -20.34 -3.77
C GLY A 255 8.23 -20.69 -2.68
N ILE A 256 8.52 -21.98 -2.49
CA ILE A 256 9.58 -22.44 -1.57
C ILE A 256 10.95 -21.92 -2.06
N LYS A 257 11.27 -22.14 -3.35
CA LYS A 257 12.51 -21.68 -3.98
C LYS A 257 12.65 -20.14 -3.93
N LEU A 258 11.55 -19.42 -4.09
CA LEU A 258 11.51 -17.95 -3.94
C LEU A 258 11.84 -17.55 -2.50
N ALA A 259 11.21 -18.19 -1.53
CA ALA A 259 11.45 -17.91 -0.12
C ALA A 259 12.89 -18.23 0.30
N GLU A 260 13.46 -19.34 -0.17
CA GLU A 260 14.89 -19.68 0.03
C GLU A 260 15.82 -18.61 -0.54
N TYR A 261 15.58 -18.15 -1.76
CA TYR A 261 16.36 -17.09 -2.39
C TYR A 261 16.32 -15.78 -1.59
N ILE A 262 15.14 -15.42 -1.09
CA ILE A 262 14.96 -14.22 -0.27
C ILE A 262 15.69 -14.40 1.07
N ARG A 263 15.57 -15.58 1.72
CA ARG A 263 16.22 -15.87 3.02
C ARG A 263 17.74 -15.82 2.97
N GLN A 264 18.35 -16.17 1.85
CA GLN A 264 19.80 -16.05 1.67
C GLN A 264 20.27 -14.58 1.72
N LYS A 265 19.43 -13.64 1.30
CA LYS A 265 19.76 -12.21 1.24
C LYS A 265 19.18 -11.41 2.41
N ASP A 266 18.04 -11.83 2.93
CA ASP A 266 17.33 -11.22 4.05
C ASP A 266 16.62 -12.31 4.89
N SER A 267 17.25 -12.69 6.00
CA SER A 267 16.77 -13.74 6.89
C SER A 267 15.44 -13.43 7.58
N ASP A 268 15.06 -12.16 7.66
CA ASP A 268 13.91 -11.70 8.46
C ASP A 268 12.78 -11.10 7.61
N MET A 269 12.93 -11.08 6.28
CA MET A 269 11.84 -10.65 5.39
C MET A 269 10.55 -11.41 5.74
N PRO A 270 9.43 -10.73 6.05
CA PRO A 270 8.17 -11.42 6.29
C PRO A 270 7.70 -12.15 5.03
N ILE A 271 7.53 -13.46 5.12
CA ILE A 271 7.04 -14.30 4.02
C ILE A 271 5.94 -15.20 4.55
N ILE A 272 4.81 -15.21 3.85
CA ILE A 272 3.74 -16.17 4.07
C ILE A 272 3.49 -16.94 2.79
N LEU A 273 3.55 -18.26 2.90
CA LEU A 273 3.29 -19.19 1.81
C LEU A 273 1.87 -19.73 1.91
N GLN A 274 1.24 -19.91 0.77
CA GLN A 274 -0.12 -20.42 0.65
C GLN A 274 -0.11 -21.64 -0.25
N SER A 275 -0.81 -22.72 0.16
CA SER A 275 -0.96 -23.89 -0.69
C SER A 275 -2.23 -24.67 -0.37
N THR A 276 -2.73 -25.42 -1.35
CA THR A 276 -3.78 -26.42 -1.15
C THR A 276 -3.23 -27.75 -0.60
N ASN A 277 -1.90 -27.93 -0.64
CA ASN A 277 -1.21 -29.10 -0.08
C ASN A 277 -0.70 -28.76 1.33
N PRO A 278 -1.21 -29.44 2.39
CA PRO A 278 -0.82 -29.16 3.77
C PRO A 278 0.64 -29.56 4.09
N HIS A 279 1.25 -30.45 3.32
CA HIS A 279 2.65 -30.87 3.53
C HIS A 279 3.65 -29.73 3.32
N HIS A 280 3.31 -28.73 2.51
CA HIS A 280 4.17 -27.54 2.35
C HIS A 280 4.33 -26.69 3.63
N ASN A 281 3.59 -26.99 4.69
CA ASN A 281 3.81 -26.36 6.00
C ASN A 281 5.16 -26.74 6.62
N GLU A 282 5.60 -27.99 6.43
CA GLU A 282 6.91 -28.45 6.90
C GLU A 282 8.04 -27.71 6.16
N ASP A 283 7.92 -27.62 4.84
CA ASP A 283 8.87 -26.88 3.99
C ASP A 283 8.92 -25.40 4.39
N ALA A 284 7.76 -24.75 4.56
CA ALA A 284 7.67 -23.36 4.99
C ALA A 284 8.34 -23.12 6.35
N THR A 285 8.10 -24.02 7.31
CA THR A 285 8.71 -23.95 8.65
C THR A 285 10.24 -24.09 8.58
N ALA A 286 10.75 -24.99 7.74
CA ALA A 286 12.18 -25.22 7.56
C ALA A 286 12.93 -23.96 7.08
N ILE A 287 12.26 -23.11 6.28
CA ILE A 287 12.80 -21.85 5.75
C ILE A 287 12.37 -20.61 6.55
N ASN A 288 11.78 -20.82 7.72
CA ASN A 288 11.28 -19.73 8.59
C ASN A 288 10.26 -18.80 7.86
N ALA A 289 9.36 -19.39 7.08
CA ALA A 289 8.20 -18.72 6.48
C ALA A 289 6.92 -19.16 7.21
N SER A 290 5.93 -18.24 7.27
CA SER A 290 4.57 -18.60 7.71
C SER A 290 3.86 -19.40 6.63
N PHE A 291 2.87 -20.19 7.01
CA PHE A 291 2.09 -21.02 6.08
C PHE A 291 0.60 -20.90 6.35
N ILE A 292 -0.19 -20.80 5.28
CA ILE A 292 -1.66 -20.85 5.34
C ILE A 292 -2.16 -21.88 4.32
N HIS A 293 -3.09 -22.73 4.75
CA HIS A 293 -3.75 -23.66 3.87
C HIS A 293 -4.88 -22.97 3.08
N LYS A 294 -4.81 -22.97 1.73
CA LYS A 294 -5.79 -22.25 0.86
C LYS A 294 -7.25 -22.68 1.01
N LYS A 295 -7.50 -23.89 1.53
CA LYS A 295 -8.86 -24.39 1.81
C LYS A 295 -9.30 -24.17 3.26
N SER A 296 -8.51 -23.47 4.09
CA SER A 296 -8.90 -23.14 5.45
C SER A 296 -10.11 -22.18 5.44
N SER A 297 -11.06 -22.42 6.32
CA SER A 297 -12.18 -21.49 6.54
C SER A 297 -11.73 -20.16 7.14
N SER A 298 -10.55 -20.14 7.78
CA SER A 298 -9.93 -18.96 8.40
C SER A 298 -8.88 -18.28 7.50
N LEU A 299 -8.71 -18.71 6.24
CA LEU A 299 -7.69 -18.19 5.31
C LEU A 299 -7.59 -16.65 5.34
N LEU A 300 -8.72 -15.96 5.17
CA LEU A 300 -8.72 -14.51 5.07
C LEU A 300 -8.37 -13.83 6.41
N GLN A 301 -8.83 -14.40 7.54
CA GLN A 301 -8.51 -13.89 8.85
C GLN A 301 -7.03 -14.11 9.19
N GLU A 302 -6.49 -15.29 8.94
CA GLU A 302 -5.08 -15.59 9.18
C GLU A 302 -4.16 -14.71 8.32
N LEU A 303 -4.57 -14.43 7.07
CA LEU A 303 -3.83 -13.53 6.18
C LEU A 303 -3.89 -12.08 6.65
N GLU A 304 -5.07 -11.60 7.09
CA GLU A 304 -5.23 -10.26 7.66
C GLU A 304 -4.36 -10.09 8.92
N ASP A 305 -4.40 -11.07 9.83
CA ASP A 305 -3.59 -11.08 11.05
C ASP A 305 -2.08 -11.07 10.72
N PHE A 306 -1.66 -11.83 9.72
CA PHE A 306 -0.28 -11.83 9.27
C PHE A 306 0.15 -10.46 8.73
N ILE A 307 -0.67 -9.84 7.89
CA ILE A 307 -0.41 -8.51 7.31
C ILE A 307 -0.29 -7.46 8.44
N ILE A 308 -1.22 -7.44 9.37
CA ILE A 308 -1.23 -6.49 10.48
C ILE A 308 0.02 -6.64 11.34
N ASN A 309 0.39 -7.88 11.67
CA ASN A 309 1.47 -8.16 12.62
C ASN A 309 2.87 -8.10 12.02
N ASN A 310 3.01 -8.27 10.68
CA ASN A 310 4.33 -8.43 10.06
C ASN A 310 4.67 -7.32 9.05
N PHE A 311 3.69 -6.61 8.48
CA PHE A 311 3.96 -5.55 7.49
C PHE A 311 3.92 -4.14 8.09
N GLY A 312 3.90 -4.02 9.42
CA GLY A 312 3.99 -2.74 10.11
C GLY A 312 2.66 -1.98 10.27
N PHE A 313 1.52 -2.61 9.96
CA PHE A 313 0.19 -2.00 10.16
C PHE A 313 -0.24 -2.01 11.63
N GLY A 314 0.19 -3.00 12.41
CA GLY A 314 -0.06 -3.09 13.85
C GLY A 314 0.98 -2.36 14.70
N ASP A 315 0.96 -2.61 15.99
CA ASP A 315 1.94 -2.06 16.93
C ASP A 315 3.37 -2.52 16.60
N PHE A 316 4.34 -1.67 16.90
CA PHE A 316 5.74 -2.08 16.84
C PHE A 316 6.06 -3.00 18.02
N ILE A 317 6.36 -4.26 17.72
CA ILE A 317 6.68 -5.25 18.75
C ILE A 317 8.20 -5.37 18.88
N PHE A 318 8.73 -4.93 20.03
CA PHE A 318 10.13 -5.12 20.34
C PHE A 318 10.38 -6.57 20.74
N ARG A 319 11.19 -7.28 19.94
CA ARG A 319 11.53 -8.69 20.16
C ARG A 319 13.05 -8.84 20.32
N ASN A 320 13.48 -9.84 21.09
CA ASN A 320 14.87 -10.25 21.09
C ASN A 320 15.19 -11.16 19.89
N LYS A 321 16.49 -11.49 19.69
CA LYS A 321 16.92 -12.40 18.60
C LYS A 321 16.27 -13.80 18.63
N ARG A 322 15.64 -14.19 19.76
CA ARG A 322 14.91 -15.46 19.92
C ARG A 322 13.40 -15.30 19.69
N GLY A 323 12.94 -14.14 19.20
CA GLY A 323 11.53 -13.86 18.95
C GLY A 323 10.70 -13.49 20.18
N LYS A 324 11.25 -13.53 21.41
CA LYS A 324 10.50 -13.18 22.62
C LYS A 324 10.19 -11.70 22.65
N GLU A 325 8.93 -11.37 22.83
CA GLU A 325 8.44 -10.01 22.99
C GLU A 325 8.94 -9.38 24.31
N ILE A 326 9.38 -8.12 24.24
CA ILE A 326 9.92 -7.35 25.36
C ILE A 326 9.04 -6.15 25.66
N SER A 327 8.54 -5.46 24.64
CA SER A 327 7.73 -4.27 24.75
C SER A 327 6.96 -4.05 23.43
N SER A 328 5.95 -3.18 23.44
CA SER A 328 5.25 -2.75 22.24
C SER A 328 5.10 -1.23 22.19
N ALA A 329 4.85 -0.69 21.00
CA ALA A 329 4.59 0.72 20.78
C ALA A 329 3.54 0.92 19.68
N SER A 330 2.49 1.67 19.99
CA SER A 330 1.38 1.97 19.07
C SER A 330 1.53 3.31 18.34
N ASP A 331 2.39 4.21 18.84
CA ASP A 331 2.62 5.56 18.31
C ASP A 331 4.05 6.04 18.61
N LEU A 332 4.41 7.24 18.11
CA LEU A 332 5.74 7.82 18.31
C LEU A 332 6.09 8.06 19.79
N LYS A 333 5.12 8.42 20.62
CA LYS A 333 5.35 8.68 22.05
C LYS A 333 5.66 7.39 22.79
N SER A 334 4.89 6.34 22.53
CA SER A 334 5.12 5.01 23.11
C SER A 334 6.40 4.36 22.56
N LEU A 335 6.72 4.58 21.25
CA LEU A 335 7.97 4.15 20.64
C LEU A 335 9.18 4.78 21.38
N LYS A 336 9.17 6.10 21.58
CA LYS A 336 10.19 6.82 22.34
C LYS A 336 10.33 6.27 23.76
N LYS A 337 9.20 6.07 24.46
CA LYS A 337 9.18 5.52 25.83
C LYS A 337 9.79 4.11 25.88
N SER A 338 9.50 3.26 24.91
CA SER A 338 10.04 1.91 24.81
C SER A 338 11.53 1.93 24.45
N LEU A 339 11.95 2.77 23.51
CA LEU A 339 13.36 2.94 23.13
C LEU A 339 14.26 3.26 24.35
N ASN A 340 13.77 4.07 25.30
CA ASN A 340 14.52 4.39 26.52
C ASN A 340 14.67 3.21 27.50
N LYS A 341 13.92 2.11 27.31
CA LYS A 341 13.86 1.00 28.28
C LYS A 341 14.36 -0.33 27.73
N ILE A 342 14.34 -0.51 26.41
CA ILE A 342 14.73 -1.78 25.79
C ILE A 342 16.23 -2.04 25.93
N PRO A 343 16.65 -3.32 26.07
CA PRO A 343 18.07 -3.70 26.05
C PRO A 343 18.74 -3.35 24.72
N ASP A 344 20.05 -3.04 24.77
CA ASP A 344 20.86 -2.73 23.58
C ASP A 344 20.81 -3.81 22.50
N LYS A 345 20.85 -5.08 22.90
CA LYS A 345 20.71 -6.22 21.95
C LYS A 345 19.39 -6.23 21.19
N THR A 346 18.31 -5.72 21.79
CA THR A 346 17.01 -5.57 21.12
C THR A 346 17.01 -4.39 20.16
N LEU A 347 17.62 -3.26 20.57
CA LEU A 347 17.79 -2.11 19.69
C LEU A 347 18.62 -2.49 18.45
N GLU A 348 19.77 -3.14 18.66
CA GLU A 348 20.66 -3.62 17.61
C GLU A 348 19.94 -4.54 16.62
N TYR A 349 19.18 -5.50 17.14
CA TYR A 349 18.40 -6.43 16.32
C TYR A 349 17.42 -5.70 15.40
N HIS A 350 16.60 -4.80 15.93
CA HIS A 350 15.62 -4.07 15.13
C HIS A 350 16.26 -3.03 14.19
N ALA A 351 17.32 -2.36 14.61
CA ALA A 351 18.01 -1.38 13.78
C ALA A 351 18.75 -2.03 12.61
N SER A 352 19.44 -3.17 12.84
CA SER A 352 20.14 -3.90 11.77
C SER A 352 19.22 -4.45 10.67
N LYS A 353 17.92 -4.57 10.95
CA LYS A 353 16.90 -5.12 10.05
C LYS A 353 15.97 -4.04 9.47
N ASN A 354 16.24 -2.77 9.69
CA ASN A 354 15.39 -1.65 9.24
C ASN A 354 13.93 -1.69 9.74
N HIS A 355 13.63 -2.42 10.82
CA HIS A 355 12.28 -2.54 11.33
C HIS A 355 11.68 -1.19 11.72
N PHE A 356 12.47 -0.29 12.35
CA PHE A 356 12.02 1.05 12.71
C PHE A 356 11.60 1.87 11.48
N SER A 357 12.47 1.93 10.46
CA SER A 357 12.17 2.71 9.25
C SER A 357 10.98 2.17 8.47
N ASN A 358 10.79 0.86 8.44
CA ASN A 358 9.63 0.23 7.80
C ASN A 358 8.34 0.59 8.53
N TRP A 359 8.30 0.40 9.85
CA TRP A 359 7.12 0.71 10.66
C TRP A 359 6.75 2.20 10.61
N LEU A 360 7.75 3.08 10.69
CA LEU A 360 7.55 4.53 10.58
C LEU A 360 7.02 4.94 9.20
N ALA A 361 7.56 4.36 8.13
CA ALA A 361 7.10 4.65 6.77
C ALA A 361 5.65 4.23 6.53
N VAL A 362 5.25 3.05 7.02
CA VAL A 362 3.86 2.56 6.92
C VAL A 362 2.89 3.47 7.69
N ARG A 363 3.35 4.14 8.74
CA ARG A 363 2.59 5.11 9.56
C ARG A 363 2.64 6.55 9.05
N GLY A 364 3.27 6.78 7.89
CA GLY A 364 3.35 8.11 7.30
C GLY A 364 4.45 9.01 7.88
N GLU A 365 5.30 8.51 8.77
CA GLU A 365 6.44 9.23 9.34
C GLU A 365 7.66 9.18 8.40
N PHE A 366 7.44 9.63 7.14
CA PHE A 366 8.40 9.48 6.05
C PHE A 366 9.72 10.20 6.30
N SER A 367 9.67 11.38 6.93
CA SER A 367 10.86 12.17 7.25
C SER A 367 11.79 11.42 8.19
N ILE A 368 11.26 10.86 9.29
CA ILE A 368 12.05 10.06 10.22
C ILE A 368 12.52 8.78 9.55
N ALA A 369 11.62 8.08 8.84
CA ALA A 369 11.93 6.83 8.18
C ALA A 369 13.09 6.98 7.18
N SER A 370 13.11 8.06 6.40
CA SER A 370 14.17 8.32 5.42
C SER A 370 15.53 8.65 6.06
N ILE A 371 15.54 9.26 7.23
CA ILE A 371 16.76 9.56 7.98
C ILE A 371 17.33 8.30 8.62
N ILE A 372 16.48 7.49 9.26
CA ILE A 372 16.92 6.29 10.00
C ILE A 372 17.34 5.17 9.04
N ARG A 373 16.70 5.04 7.89
CA ARG A 373 16.89 3.92 6.98
C ARG A 373 18.31 3.68 6.47
N PRO A 374 19.08 4.70 6.03
CA PRO A 374 20.44 4.50 5.56
C PRO A 374 21.45 4.19 6.67
N LEU A 375 21.06 4.40 7.94
CA LEU A 375 21.95 4.24 9.08
C LEU A 375 22.17 2.75 9.38
N LYS A 376 23.45 2.39 9.53
CA LYS A 376 23.83 1.05 9.97
C LYS A 376 24.34 1.13 11.40
N VAL A 377 24.17 0.07 12.16
CA VAL A 377 24.67 -0.01 13.55
C VAL A 377 26.16 0.27 13.63
N ILE A 378 26.91 -0.15 12.61
CA ILE A 378 28.38 0.06 12.53
C ILE A 378 28.77 1.55 12.33
N ASP A 379 27.83 2.41 11.90
CA ASP A 379 28.12 3.84 11.70
C ASP A 379 28.19 4.62 13.04
N PHE A 380 27.89 3.96 14.16
CA PHE A 380 27.86 4.56 15.51
C PHE A 380 28.95 4.00 16.42
N ASN A 381 29.52 4.86 17.23
CA ASN A 381 30.52 4.45 18.23
C ASN A 381 29.85 3.60 19.32
N THR A 382 28.65 3.91 19.72
CA THR A 382 27.87 3.17 20.72
C THR A 382 26.43 2.98 20.27
N LEU A 383 25.75 1.93 20.78
CA LEU A 383 24.32 1.74 20.59
C LEU A 383 23.48 2.85 21.25
N ASP A 384 24.02 3.50 22.27
CA ASP A 384 23.37 4.64 22.91
C ASP A 384 23.35 5.88 22.00
N ASP A 385 24.36 6.10 21.17
CA ASP A 385 24.36 7.18 20.16
C ASP A 385 23.28 6.94 19.10
N LEU A 386 23.12 5.72 18.62
CA LEU A 386 22.04 5.34 17.73
C LEU A 386 20.66 5.56 18.39
N ARG A 387 20.52 5.12 19.65
CA ARG A 387 19.30 5.32 20.45
C ARG A 387 18.92 6.79 20.56
N LYS A 388 19.89 7.64 20.94
CA LYS A 388 19.73 9.09 21.06
C LYS A 388 19.30 9.70 19.74
N LEU A 389 19.96 9.35 18.64
CA LEU A 389 19.60 9.86 17.32
C LEU A 389 18.15 9.52 16.95
N ILE A 390 17.73 8.27 17.12
CA ILE A 390 16.34 7.87 16.81
C ILE A 390 15.35 8.68 17.68
N ILE A 391 15.63 8.84 18.97
CA ILE A 391 14.80 9.60 19.90
C ILE A 391 14.74 11.08 19.51
N GLU A 392 15.88 11.68 19.14
CA GLU A 392 15.93 13.07 18.67
C GLU A 392 15.10 13.29 17.40
N GLN A 393 15.17 12.38 16.45
CA GLN A 393 14.34 12.46 15.25
C GLN A 393 12.85 12.36 15.58
N ILE A 394 12.46 11.48 16.51
CA ILE A 394 11.09 11.39 17.00
C ILE A 394 10.66 12.70 17.67
N ASP A 395 11.51 13.30 18.51
CA ASP A 395 11.23 14.56 19.18
C ASP A 395 11.07 15.72 18.20
N MET A 396 11.92 15.80 17.18
CA MET A 396 11.80 16.79 16.10
C MET A 396 10.46 16.65 15.37
N SER A 397 10.05 15.43 15.02
CA SER A 397 8.76 15.19 14.37
C SER A 397 7.58 15.52 15.27
N LEU A 398 7.61 15.12 16.54
CA LEU A 398 6.57 15.48 17.51
C LEU A 398 6.45 17.00 17.72
N LYS A 399 7.55 17.73 17.70
CA LYS A 399 7.53 19.21 17.73
C LYS A 399 6.96 19.79 16.46
N ALA A 400 7.48 19.41 15.30
CA ALA A 400 6.99 19.88 14.00
C ALA A 400 5.50 19.58 13.82
N ASN A 401 5.05 18.43 14.28
CA ASN A 401 3.65 18.04 14.26
C ASN A 401 2.75 18.89 15.17
N ASN A 402 3.31 19.57 16.16
CA ASN A 402 2.58 20.40 17.12
C ASN A 402 2.67 21.90 16.80
N GLU A 403 3.68 22.35 16.03
CA GLU A 403 3.86 23.73 15.65
C GLU A 403 2.86 24.16 14.57
N GLY A 404 2.15 25.26 14.81
CA GLY A 404 1.17 25.83 13.87
C GLY A 404 -0.14 25.04 13.72
N ARG A 405 -0.33 23.95 14.43
CA ARG A 405 -1.54 23.13 14.36
C ARG A 405 -2.61 23.61 15.34
N ILE A 406 -3.84 23.62 14.85
CA ILE A 406 -5.03 23.96 15.65
C ILE A 406 -5.77 22.67 15.97
N VAL A 407 -5.74 22.26 17.23
CA VAL A 407 -6.35 21.01 17.70
C VAL A 407 -7.66 21.30 18.43
N GLN A 408 -8.68 20.48 18.19
CA GLN A 408 -9.92 20.54 18.98
C GLN A 408 -9.62 20.12 20.43
N TYR A 409 -10.03 20.94 21.40
CA TYR A 409 -9.93 20.56 22.80
C TYR A 409 -10.82 19.34 23.10
N SER A 410 -10.23 18.37 23.77
CA SER A 410 -10.97 17.30 24.41
C SER A 410 -10.46 17.13 25.84
N SER A 411 -11.27 16.58 26.72
CA SER A 411 -10.87 16.31 28.13
C SER A 411 -9.64 15.38 28.23
N THR A 412 -9.33 14.65 27.15
CA THR A 412 -8.14 13.80 27.00
C THR A 412 -6.93 14.55 26.45
N THR A 413 -7.10 15.76 25.95
CA THR A 413 -6.02 16.59 25.37
C THR A 413 -5.23 17.29 26.48
N LYS A 414 -4.39 16.55 27.19
CA LYS A 414 -3.49 17.09 28.24
C LYS A 414 -2.09 17.44 27.73
N ASP A 415 -1.91 17.53 26.41
CA ASP A 415 -0.60 17.78 25.82
C ASP A 415 -0.22 19.27 25.88
N LYS A 416 0.69 19.61 26.80
CA LYS A 416 1.21 20.97 27.00
C LYS A 416 2.04 21.50 25.82
N SER A 417 2.34 20.68 24.82
CA SER A 417 3.12 21.06 23.61
C SER A 417 2.27 21.67 22.50
N LEU A 418 0.94 21.71 22.64
CA LEU A 418 0.03 22.25 21.64
C LEU A 418 -0.01 23.79 21.75
N ASN A 419 0.37 24.50 20.69
CA ASN A 419 0.37 25.95 20.65
C ASN A 419 -1.02 26.55 20.44
N PHE A 420 -1.91 25.84 19.73
CA PHE A 420 -3.27 26.29 19.46
C PHE A 420 -4.28 25.19 19.76
N VAL A 421 -5.23 25.52 20.64
CA VAL A 421 -6.33 24.63 20.99
C VAL A 421 -7.66 25.34 20.76
N ARG A 422 -8.52 24.72 19.95
CA ARG A 422 -9.87 25.23 19.71
C ARG A 422 -10.81 24.66 20.77
N LEU A 423 -11.47 25.55 21.51
CA LEU A 423 -12.39 25.16 22.60
C LEU A 423 -13.83 24.93 22.13
N SER A 424 -14.21 25.43 20.94
CA SER A 424 -15.58 25.32 20.41
C SER A 424 -15.64 24.54 19.11
N THR A 425 -16.81 24.00 18.78
CA THR A 425 -17.12 23.45 17.46
C THR A 425 -17.39 24.58 16.46
N GLY A 426 -17.06 24.39 15.18
CA GLY A 426 -17.27 25.39 14.12
C GLY A 426 -15.98 25.90 13.48
N SER A 427 -16.09 26.83 12.54
CA SER A 427 -14.91 27.38 11.84
C SER A 427 -14.18 28.41 12.71
N LEU A 428 -12.85 28.41 12.64
CA LEU A 428 -12.04 29.44 13.30
C LEU A 428 -12.21 30.79 12.61
N GLY A 429 -12.24 31.84 13.40
CA GLY A 429 -12.21 33.21 12.88
C GLY A 429 -10.90 33.54 12.14
N GLY A 430 -10.95 34.53 11.24
CA GLY A 430 -9.82 34.92 10.38
C GLY A 430 -8.53 35.22 11.14
N LYS A 431 -8.62 35.89 12.32
CA LYS A 431 -7.45 36.20 13.16
C LYS A 431 -6.73 34.94 13.66
N ALA A 432 -7.46 33.94 14.16
CA ALA A 432 -6.88 32.69 14.67
C ALA A 432 -6.23 31.88 13.55
N ARG A 433 -6.87 31.85 12.36
CA ARG A 433 -6.28 31.19 11.17
C ARG A 433 -5.02 31.92 10.69
N GLY A 434 -5.05 33.24 10.63
CA GLY A 434 -3.91 34.07 10.23
C GLY A 434 -2.72 33.88 11.18
N LEU A 435 -2.98 33.82 12.48
CA LEU A 435 -1.93 33.62 13.49
C LEU A 435 -1.30 32.22 13.39
N ALA A 436 -2.11 31.16 13.27
CA ALA A 436 -1.60 29.82 13.07
C ALA A 436 -0.81 29.66 11.76
N PHE A 437 -1.28 30.30 10.69
CA PHE A 437 -0.56 30.34 9.41
C PHE A 437 0.78 31.09 9.54
N ALA A 438 0.80 32.26 10.20
CA ALA A 438 2.04 33.00 10.41
C ALA A 438 3.09 32.22 11.21
N ILE A 439 2.67 31.49 12.25
CA ILE A 439 3.59 30.61 13.01
C ILE A 439 4.13 29.47 12.14
N ASN A 440 3.27 28.82 11.37
CA ASN A 440 3.71 27.76 10.47
C ASN A 440 4.77 28.27 9.47
N LEU A 441 4.49 29.43 8.85
CA LEU A 441 5.40 30.08 7.91
C LEU A 441 6.75 30.47 8.57
N LEU A 442 6.70 30.98 9.80
CA LEU A 442 7.90 31.38 10.54
C LEU A 442 8.71 30.17 10.99
N SER A 443 8.06 29.09 11.40
CA SER A 443 8.71 27.82 11.75
C SER A 443 9.38 27.18 10.52
N GLU A 444 8.71 27.16 9.37
CA GLU A 444 9.27 26.66 8.11
C GLU A 444 10.48 27.49 7.64
N SER A 445 10.44 28.80 7.82
CA SER A 445 11.52 29.72 7.42
C SER A 445 12.77 29.62 8.28
N LYS A 446 12.72 28.91 9.44
CA LYS A 446 13.81 28.75 10.42
C LYS A 446 14.46 30.08 10.83
N ILE A 447 13.68 31.14 10.91
CA ILE A 447 14.15 32.49 11.25
C ILE A 447 14.78 32.54 12.65
N ASP A 448 14.24 31.78 13.60
CA ASP A 448 14.79 31.58 14.94
C ASP A 448 16.22 31.00 14.96
N LYS A 449 16.52 30.15 13.98
CA LYS A 449 17.87 29.60 13.79
C LYS A 449 18.80 30.55 13.05
N LYS A 450 18.24 31.42 12.18
CA LYS A 450 19.00 32.38 11.41
C LYS A 450 19.39 33.62 12.26
N TYR A 451 18.57 33.95 13.26
CA TYR A 451 18.75 35.11 14.13
C TYR A 451 18.64 34.66 15.60
N ASN A 452 19.76 34.31 16.21
CA ASN A 452 19.84 33.73 17.59
C ASN A 452 19.25 34.67 18.68
N ASN A 453 19.05 35.94 18.40
CA ASN A 453 18.54 36.96 19.34
C ASN A 453 17.02 37.15 19.22
N ILE A 454 16.33 36.47 18.29
CA ILE A 454 14.89 36.61 18.07
C ILE A 454 14.19 35.37 18.65
N LYS A 455 13.37 35.55 19.67
CA LYS A 455 12.44 34.52 20.15
C LYS A 455 11.05 34.87 19.64
N LEU A 456 10.54 34.05 18.72
CA LEU A 456 9.15 34.14 18.29
C LEU A 456 8.25 33.65 19.43
N ARG A 457 7.42 34.49 19.96
CA ARG A 457 6.34 34.14 20.90
C ARG A 457 5.02 34.64 20.31
N VAL A 458 4.05 33.75 20.31
CA VAL A 458 2.66 34.09 19.95
C VAL A 458 1.78 33.79 21.14
#